data_61155e1a419d59ab8d76544cf5081458
#
_entry.id   61155e1a419d59ab8d76544cf5081458
#
_cell.length_a   1.000
_cell.length_b   1.000
_cell.length_c   1.000
_cell.angle_alpha   90.00
_cell.angle_beta   90.00
_cell.angle_gamma   90.00
#
_symmetry.space_group_name_H-M   'P 1'
#
loop_
_entity.id
_entity.type
_entity.pdbx_description
1 polymer ?
#
loop_
_entity_poly.entity_id
_entity_poly.type
_entity_poly.pdbx_seq_one_letter_code
_entity_poly.pdbx_strand_id
1 'polypeptide(L)'
;VSNVKPTLPAAMTAIEITQPGAPDVLAPVQRPVPAPAADQVLIRVHAAGVNGPDLLQRKGSYDPPPGASDIPGLEIAGEIVAVGRDVTRFAVGERVCALITGGGYAEYAVAHESNALAIPDGLSMVEAAAMPETFLTVWLNLFQRGRFAAGDSVLIHGGASGIGTTATMLAKAFGASTIITTVSSDVQRDASRALGADVVVNYRNEDFVEAAMRATNGRGVDVVVDIVAGDYVARNYAAAAMNGRIVQIGVIKGPAQALDLFPMLTKRLTHLGSTLRSRTPEEKAALIEDLERAVWPHIRRGTVKPLIDRTFDLDDARAAHALMEAGAHIGKVVLTTAAARAA
;
A
#
# COMPACT_ATOMS: atom_id res chain seq x y z
N VAL A 1 -25.33 9.98 32.27
CA VAL A 1 -25.28 9.26 30.99
C VAL A 1 -24.70 7.89 31.28
N SER A 2 -25.53 6.82 31.18
CA SER A 2 -25.16 5.45 31.52
C SER A 2 -24.13 4.97 30.49
N ASN A 3 -22.92 4.69 30.95
CA ASN A 3 -21.84 4.07 30.18
C ASN A 3 -22.15 2.55 30.01
N VAL A 4 -23.07 2.23 29.11
CA VAL A 4 -23.24 0.84 28.67
C VAL A 4 -22.09 0.58 27.69
N LYS A 5 -21.04 -0.15 28.14
CA LYS A 5 -20.04 -0.69 27.23
C LYS A 5 -20.78 -1.52 26.18
N PRO A 6 -20.62 -1.26 24.87
CA PRO A 6 -21.25 -2.10 23.87
C PRO A 6 -20.76 -3.54 24.07
N THR A 7 -21.70 -4.45 24.21
CA THR A 7 -21.36 -5.88 24.33
C THR A 7 -20.85 -6.35 22.99
N LEU A 8 -19.57 -6.74 22.93
CA LEU A 8 -18.97 -7.29 21.72
C LEU A 8 -19.63 -8.64 21.37
N PRO A 9 -19.87 -8.94 20.09
CA PRO A 9 -20.36 -10.24 19.68
C PRO A 9 -19.30 -11.32 19.94
N ALA A 10 -19.75 -12.55 20.19
CA ALA A 10 -18.82 -13.68 20.39
C ALA A 10 -18.14 -14.13 19.09
N ALA A 11 -18.81 -13.92 17.94
CA ALA A 11 -18.32 -14.29 16.63
C ALA A 11 -18.51 -13.15 15.64
N MET A 12 -17.72 -13.18 14.58
CA MET A 12 -17.69 -12.20 13.49
C MET A 12 -17.61 -12.91 12.14
N THR A 13 -18.03 -12.23 11.08
CA THR A 13 -17.74 -12.65 9.71
C THR A 13 -16.29 -12.27 9.36
N ALA A 14 -15.58 -13.23 8.79
CA ALA A 14 -14.23 -13.05 8.23
C ALA A 14 -14.10 -13.79 6.90
N ILE A 15 -13.16 -13.39 6.05
CA ILE A 15 -12.86 -14.08 4.80
C ILE A 15 -11.66 -14.99 4.99
N GLU A 16 -11.87 -16.28 4.80
CA GLU A 16 -10.85 -17.30 4.90
C GLU A 16 -10.32 -17.71 3.52
N ILE A 17 -9.05 -18.08 3.46
CA ILE A 17 -8.46 -18.76 2.30
C ILE A 17 -8.59 -20.27 2.55
N THR A 18 -9.53 -20.94 1.91
CA THR A 18 -9.83 -22.36 2.14
C THR A 18 -8.70 -23.28 1.68
N GLN A 19 -7.95 -22.87 0.67
CA GLN A 19 -6.74 -23.50 0.13
C GLN A 19 -6.01 -22.51 -0.78
N PRO A 20 -4.73 -22.69 -1.08
CA PRO A 20 -4.06 -21.87 -2.08
C PRO A 20 -4.73 -21.99 -3.46
N GLY A 21 -4.99 -20.85 -4.14
CA GLY A 21 -5.67 -20.90 -5.43
C GLY A 21 -6.09 -19.56 -6.03
N ALA A 22 -7.06 -19.66 -6.94
CA ALA A 22 -7.72 -18.56 -7.62
C ALA A 22 -8.69 -17.81 -6.66
N PRO A 23 -9.30 -16.67 -7.06
CA PRO A 23 -10.15 -15.90 -6.15
C PRO A 23 -11.33 -16.66 -5.51
N ASP A 24 -11.81 -17.73 -6.12
CA ASP A 24 -12.92 -18.57 -5.63
C ASP A 24 -12.65 -19.31 -4.31
N VAL A 25 -11.37 -19.42 -3.90
CA VAL A 25 -10.97 -20.01 -2.61
C VAL A 25 -11.21 -19.09 -1.41
N LEU A 26 -11.54 -17.82 -1.64
CA LEU A 26 -11.93 -16.91 -0.58
C LEU A 26 -13.37 -17.18 -0.16
N ALA A 27 -13.62 -17.45 1.12
CA ALA A 27 -14.95 -17.79 1.63
C ALA A 27 -15.28 -17.03 2.91
N PRO A 28 -16.52 -16.50 3.05
CA PRO A 28 -16.98 -15.97 4.31
C PRO A 28 -17.17 -17.09 5.31
N VAL A 29 -16.68 -16.90 6.54
CA VAL A 29 -16.75 -17.84 7.66
C VAL A 29 -17.06 -17.10 8.95
N GLN A 30 -17.56 -17.84 9.95
CA GLN A 30 -17.68 -17.30 11.32
C GLN A 30 -16.40 -17.61 12.10
N ARG A 31 -15.80 -16.59 12.66
CA ARG A 31 -14.61 -16.69 13.53
C ARG A 31 -14.88 -16.02 14.87
N PRO A 32 -14.24 -16.44 15.96
CA PRO A 32 -14.31 -15.70 17.22
C PRO A 32 -13.80 -14.27 17.04
N VAL A 33 -14.44 -13.29 17.70
CA VAL A 33 -13.89 -11.93 17.77
C VAL A 33 -12.59 -11.99 18.57
N PRO A 34 -11.46 -11.47 18.05
CA PRO A 34 -10.19 -11.53 18.75
C PRO A 34 -10.20 -10.62 19.98
N ALA A 35 -9.53 -11.05 21.05
CA ALA A 35 -9.26 -10.21 22.19
C ALA A 35 -7.94 -9.44 21.99
N PRO A 36 -7.90 -8.12 22.28
CA PRO A 36 -6.66 -7.37 22.16
C PRO A 36 -5.66 -7.79 23.26
N ALA A 37 -4.39 -7.95 22.89
CA ALA A 37 -3.29 -8.11 23.83
C ALA A 37 -3.09 -6.82 24.65
N ALA A 38 -2.15 -6.83 25.59
CA ALA A 38 -1.94 -5.72 26.53
C ALA A 38 -1.68 -4.37 25.84
N ASP A 39 -0.99 -4.41 24.72
CA ASP A 39 -0.51 -3.27 23.91
C ASP A 39 -1.30 -3.09 22.60
N GLN A 40 -2.45 -3.76 22.48
CA GLN A 40 -3.27 -3.75 21.25
C GLN A 40 -4.61 -3.06 21.46
N VAL A 41 -5.14 -2.56 20.37
CA VAL A 41 -6.51 -2.07 20.24
C VAL A 41 -7.32 -3.05 19.40
N LEU A 42 -8.60 -3.25 19.76
CA LEU A 42 -9.57 -3.96 18.94
C LEU A 42 -10.37 -2.92 18.14
N ILE A 43 -10.34 -3.07 16.83
CA ILE A 43 -11.00 -2.16 15.89
C ILE A 43 -12.21 -2.87 15.29
N ARG A 44 -13.38 -2.25 15.37
CA ARG A 44 -14.53 -2.60 14.55
C ARG A 44 -14.24 -2.06 13.14
N VAL A 45 -13.98 -2.96 12.22
CA VAL A 45 -13.56 -2.63 10.85
C VAL A 45 -14.75 -2.08 10.07
N HIS A 46 -14.58 -0.90 9.49
CA HIS A 46 -15.48 -0.31 8.51
C HIS A 46 -15.04 -0.61 7.10
N ALA A 47 -13.74 -0.56 6.85
CA ALA A 47 -13.15 -0.80 5.55
C ALA A 47 -11.76 -1.44 5.66
N ALA A 48 -11.38 -2.25 4.67
CA ALA A 48 -10.08 -2.89 4.54
C ALA A 48 -9.55 -2.73 3.11
N GLY A 49 -8.32 -2.25 2.98
CA GLY A 49 -7.67 -2.12 1.66
C GLY A 49 -7.19 -3.47 1.13
N VAL A 50 -7.35 -3.69 -0.17
CA VAL A 50 -6.83 -4.88 -0.86
C VAL A 50 -5.46 -4.57 -1.44
N ASN A 51 -4.50 -5.47 -1.22
CA ASN A 51 -3.10 -5.27 -1.58
C ASN A 51 -2.50 -6.48 -2.32
N GLY A 52 -1.42 -6.27 -3.06
CA GLY A 52 -0.70 -7.34 -3.77
C GLY A 52 -0.31 -8.53 -2.88
N PRO A 53 0.24 -8.32 -1.66
CA PRO A 53 0.53 -9.39 -0.73
C PRO A 53 -0.67 -10.27 -0.34
N ASP A 54 -1.90 -9.73 -0.29
CA ASP A 54 -3.11 -10.51 -0.01
C ASP A 54 -3.37 -11.54 -1.13
N LEU A 55 -3.13 -11.13 -2.39
CA LEU A 55 -3.23 -12.03 -3.55
C LEU A 55 -2.15 -13.12 -3.51
N LEU A 56 -0.94 -12.76 -3.09
CA LEU A 56 0.17 -13.71 -2.94
C LEU A 56 -0.08 -14.68 -1.79
N GLN A 57 -0.63 -14.22 -0.66
CA GLN A 57 -1.04 -15.08 0.45
C GLN A 57 -2.13 -16.06 0.00
N ARG A 58 -3.15 -15.58 -0.71
CA ARG A 58 -4.19 -16.45 -1.27
C ARG A 58 -3.61 -17.53 -2.20
N LYS A 59 -2.58 -17.20 -2.98
CA LYS A 59 -1.88 -18.14 -3.88
C LYS A 59 -0.91 -19.09 -3.17
N GLY A 60 -0.70 -18.94 -1.85
CA GLY A 60 0.28 -19.72 -1.10
C GLY A 60 1.74 -19.34 -1.40
N SER A 61 1.96 -18.13 -1.89
CA SER A 61 3.31 -17.64 -2.24
C SER A 61 3.86 -16.58 -1.28
N TYR A 62 3.09 -16.25 -0.23
CA TYR A 62 3.48 -15.24 0.77
C TYR A 62 2.80 -15.54 2.11
N ASP A 63 3.41 -16.39 2.89
CA ASP A 63 2.86 -16.83 4.18
C ASP A 63 2.83 -15.70 5.21
N PRO A 64 1.79 -15.66 6.09
CA PRO A 64 1.79 -14.78 7.24
C PRO A 64 3.01 -15.01 8.13
N PRO A 65 3.59 -13.97 8.73
CA PRO A 65 4.64 -14.15 9.74
C PRO A 65 4.14 -14.99 10.92
N PRO A 66 5.03 -15.70 11.64
CA PRO A 66 4.64 -16.46 12.83
C PRO A 66 3.85 -15.61 13.82
N GLY A 67 2.70 -16.12 14.28
CA GLY A 67 1.80 -15.44 15.21
C GLY A 67 0.84 -14.42 14.58
N ALA A 68 0.96 -14.12 13.29
CA ALA A 68 -0.03 -13.31 12.58
C ALA A 68 -1.30 -14.11 12.26
N SER A 69 -2.41 -13.41 12.04
CA SER A 69 -3.67 -14.02 11.60
C SER A 69 -3.51 -14.70 10.24
N ASP A 70 -4.15 -15.84 10.06
CA ASP A 70 -4.30 -16.55 8.78
C ASP A 70 -5.31 -15.84 7.84
N ILE A 71 -6.22 -15.03 8.41
CA ILE A 71 -7.13 -14.18 7.65
C ILE A 71 -6.32 -13.11 6.90
N PRO A 72 -6.52 -12.91 5.58
CA PRO A 72 -5.82 -11.88 4.82
C PRO A 72 -6.23 -10.46 5.24
N GLY A 73 -5.57 -9.47 4.65
CA GLY A 73 -5.81 -8.04 4.86
C GLY A 73 -4.77 -7.40 5.77
N LEU A 74 -4.04 -6.43 5.22
CA LEU A 74 -2.87 -5.79 5.86
C LEU A 74 -3.16 -4.37 6.33
N GLU A 75 -4.30 -3.80 5.96
CA GLU A 75 -4.69 -2.44 6.35
C GLU A 75 -6.19 -2.32 6.52
N ILE A 76 -6.58 -1.55 7.51
CA ILE A 76 -7.98 -1.32 7.86
C ILE A 76 -8.24 0.12 8.29
N ALA A 77 -9.50 0.53 8.28
CA ALA A 77 -9.98 1.68 9.05
C ALA A 77 -11.27 1.33 9.78
N GLY A 78 -11.46 1.92 10.94
CA GLY A 78 -12.63 1.65 11.77
C GLY A 78 -12.61 2.41 13.08
N GLU A 79 -13.44 1.96 14.00
CA GLU A 79 -13.60 2.52 15.34
C GLU A 79 -13.02 1.56 16.39
N ILE A 80 -12.26 2.07 17.33
CA ILE A 80 -11.75 1.31 18.47
C ILE A 80 -12.92 0.94 19.41
N VAL A 81 -13.09 -0.35 19.66
CA VAL A 81 -14.18 -0.88 20.52
C VAL A 81 -13.66 -1.50 21.82
N ALA A 82 -12.38 -1.84 21.90
CA ALA A 82 -11.71 -2.24 23.12
C ALA A 82 -10.21 -1.91 23.03
N VAL A 83 -9.59 -1.74 24.20
CA VAL A 83 -8.15 -1.47 24.33
C VAL A 83 -7.53 -2.41 25.34
N GLY A 84 -6.29 -2.85 25.10
CA GLY A 84 -5.48 -3.58 26.04
C GLY A 84 -5.08 -2.71 27.24
N ARG A 85 -4.66 -3.35 28.33
CA ARG A 85 -4.38 -2.65 29.60
C ARG A 85 -3.21 -1.66 29.55
N ASP A 86 -2.27 -1.84 28.63
CA ASP A 86 -1.05 -1.02 28.50
C ASP A 86 -1.19 0.02 27.38
N VAL A 87 -2.33 0.08 26.67
CA VAL A 87 -2.63 1.06 25.63
C VAL A 87 -2.75 2.46 26.24
N THR A 88 -2.03 3.41 25.68
CA THR A 88 -1.98 4.80 26.15
C THR A 88 -2.29 5.84 25.06
N ARG A 89 -2.14 5.48 23.77
CA ARG A 89 -2.29 6.42 22.64
C ARG A 89 -3.76 6.65 22.24
N PHE A 90 -4.62 5.68 22.51
CA PHE A 90 -5.99 5.67 21.98
C PHE A 90 -7.00 5.25 23.04
N ALA A 91 -8.26 5.68 22.84
CA ALA A 91 -9.40 5.32 23.66
C ALA A 91 -10.50 4.66 22.81
N VAL A 92 -11.42 3.97 23.49
CA VAL A 92 -12.64 3.42 22.89
C VAL A 92 -13.48 4.54 22.28
N GLY A 93 -13.96 4.35 21.05
CA GLY A 93 -14.75 5.31 20.27
C GLY A 93 -13.91 6.14 19.28
N GLU A 94 -12.58 6.09 19.37
CA GLU A 94 -11.74 6.81 18.42
C GLU A 94 -11.69 6.12 17.05
N ARG A 95 -11.65 6.94 16.00
CA ARG A 95 -11.57 6.52 14.59
C ARG A 95 -10.10 6.46 14.15
N VAL A 96 -9.70 5.28 13.71
CA VAL A 96 -8.31 5.02 13.29
C VAL A 96 -8.24 4.27 11.98
N CYS A 97 -7.11 4.42 11.27
CA CYS A 97 -6.65 3.42 10.32
C CYS A 97 -5.42 2.72 10.88
N ALA A 98 -5.13 1.51 10.43
CA ALA A 98 -4.03 0.74 10.98
C ALA A 98 -3.35 -0.14 9.94
N LEU A 99 -2.02 -0.25 10.07
CA LEU A 99 -1.21 -1.26 9.40
C LEU A 99 -1.15 -2.51 10.28
N ILE A 100 -1.65 -3.62 9.76
CA ILE A 100 -1.68 -4.90 10.49
C ILE A 100 -0.95 -6.00 9.71
N THR A 101 -0.67 -7.12 10.36
CA THR A 101 0.07 -8.23 9.74
C THR A 101 -0.82 -9.31 9.15
N GLY A 102 -2.13 -9.15 9.25
CA GLY A 102 -3.20 -10.03 8.82
C GLY A 102 -4.45 -9.77 9.63
N GLY A 103 -5.60 -10.34 9.21
CA GLY A 103 -6.88 -10.21 9.92
C GLY A 103 -7.78 -9.07 9.41
N GLY A 104 -7.37 -8.31 8.41
CA GLY A 104 -8.12 -7.14 7.93
C GLY A 104 -9.42 -7.48 7.21
N TYR A 105 -9.53 -8.66 6.61
CA TYR A 105 -10.75 -9.09 5.94
C TYR A 105 -11.75 -9.71 6.94
N ALA A 106 -12.11 -8.92 7.93
CA ALA A 106 -13.04 -9.33 8.99
C ALA A 106 -13.79 -8.12 9.55
N GLU A 107 -14.87 -8.36 10.29
CA GLU A 107 -15.64 -7.29 10.95
C GLU A 107 -14.91 -6.67 12.15
N TYR A 108 -13.94 -7.41 12.73
CA TYR A 108 -13.09 -6.94 13.82
C TYR A 108 -11.66 -7.40 13.61
N ALA A 109 -10.70 -6.53 13.92
CA ALA A 109 -9.29 -6.87 13.88
C ALA A 109 -8.52 -6.19 15.01
N VAL A 110 -7.40 -6.80 15.40
CA VAL A 110 -6.48 -6.21 16.39
C VAL A 110 -5.32 -5.52 15.71
N ALA A 111 -4.87 -4.42 16.28
CA ALA A 111 -3.66 -3.72 15.88
C ALA A 111 -2.83 -3.37 17.12
N HIS A 112 -1.50 -3.43 17.02
CA HIS A 112 -0.64 -2.81 18.02
C HIS A 112 -0.92 -1.30 18.04
N GLU A 113 -1.01 -0.68 19.22
CA GLU A 113 -1.39 0.74 19.31
C GLU A 113 -0.46 1.66 18.50
N SER A 114 0.83 1.33 18.43
CA SER A 114 1.80 2.12 17.67
C SER A 114 1.66 2.01 16.15
N ASN A 115 0.92 1.00 15.67
CA ASN A 115 0.67 0.79 14.24
C ASN A 115 -0.71 1.31 13.80
N ALA A 116 -1.47 1.88 14.73
CA ALA A 116 -2.69 2.63 14.46
C ALA A 116 -2.35 4.12 14.26
N LEU A 117 -3.08 4.77 13.35
CA LEU A 117 -2.94 6.18 12.98
C LEU A 117 -4.29 6.85 13.17
N ALA A 118 -4.30 8.02 13.77
CA ALA A 118 -5.49 8.86 13.81
C ALA A 118 -5.87 9.26 12.38
N ILE A 119 -7.13 9.07 12.01
CA ILE A 119 -7.60 9.45 10.67
C ILE A 119 -7.56 10.97 10.53
N PRO A 120 -6.86 11.52 9.55
CA PRO A 120 -6.87 12.96 9.32
C PRO A 120 -8.27 13.46 8.96
N ASP A 121 -8.59 14.67 9.38
CA ASP A 121 -9.83 15.33 8.99
C ASP A 121 -9.97 15.40 7.46
N GLY A 122 -11.18 15.17 6.98
CA GLY A 122 -11.52 15.22 5.54
C GLY A 122 -11.42 13.87 4.83
N LEU A 123 -10.99 12.78 5.51
CA LEU A 123 -11.03 11.44 4.95
C LEU A 123 -12.23 10.63 5.46
N SER A 124 -12.87 9.91 4.56
CA SER A 124 -13.82 8.84 4.86
C SER A 124 -13.09 7.59 5.38
N MET A 125 -13.84 6.65 6.00
CA MET A 125 -13.30 5.36 6.42
C MET A 125 -12.72 4.56 5.25
N VAL A 126 -13.34 4.62 4.08
CA VAL A 126 -12.86 3.96 2.85
C VAL A 126 -11.50 4.51 2.41
N GLU A 127 -11.36 5.83 2.39
CA GLU A 127 -10.10 6.49 2.04
C GLU A 127 -9.02 6.21 3.09
N ALA A 128 -9.38 6.27 4.36
CA ALA A 128 -8.44 5.98 5.45
C ALA A 128 -7.94 4.53 5.42
N ALA A 129 -8.80 3.56 5.08
CA ALA A 129 -8.41 2.15 4.94
C ALA A 129 -7.46 1.88 3.76
N ALA A 130 -7.36 2.79 2.81
CA ALA A 130 -6.51 2.67 1.63
C ALA A 130 -5.11 3.28 1.81
N MET A 131 -4.79 3.79 3.01
CA MET A 131 -3.56 4.52 3.27
C MET A 131 -2.42 3.68 3.86
N PRO A 132 -2.63 2.91 4.96
CA PRO A 132 -1.51 2.40 5.75
C PRO A 132 -0.48 1.62 4.94
N GLU A 133 -0.91 0.68 4.12
CA GLU A 133 0.02 -0.18 3.37
C GLU A 133 0.76 0.60 2.28
N THR A 134 0.04 1.35 1.44
CA THR A 134 0.67 2.02 0.29
C THR A 134 1.47 3.25 0.69
N PHE A 135 0.96 4.06 1.62
CA PHE A 135 1.66 5.26 2.06
C PHE A 135 2.92 4.92 2.85
N LEU A 136 2.86 3.95 3.78
CA LEU A 136 4.04 3.52 4.53
C LEU A 136 5.06 2.81 3.62
N THR A 137 4.60 2.00 2.67
CA THR A 137 5.49 1.37 1.68
C THR A 137 6.21 2.40 0.82
N VAL A 138 5.48 3.39 0.31
CA VAL A 138 6.08 4.46 -0.51
C VAL A 138 7.00 5.33 0.34
N TRP A 139 6.57 5.71 1.55
CA TRP A 139 7.39 6.55 2.45
C TRP A 139 8.71 5.86 2.81
N LEU A 140 8.65 4.60 3.22
CA LEU A 140 9.83 3.80 3.51
C LEU A 140 10.77 3.71 2.30
N ASN A 141 10.21 3.38 1.13
CA ASN A 141 11.02 3.03 -0.03
C ASN A 141 11.50 4.24 -0.83
N LEU A 142 10.60 5.14 -1.23
CA LEU A 142 10.95 6.30 -2.03
C LEU A 142 11.70 7.34 -1.21
N PHE A 143 11.19 7.68 0.00
CA PHE A 143 11.73 8.81 0.78
C PHE A 143 12.87 8.37 1.70
N GLN A 144 12.66 7.39 2.59
CA GLN A 144 13.71 7.03 3.55
C GLN A 144 14.86 6.25 2.90
N ARG A 145 14.55 5.17 2.18
CA ARG A 145 15.58 4.31 1.58
C ARG A 145 16.09 4.84 0.24
N GLY A 146 15.20 5.27 -0.64
CA GLY A 146 15.52 5.88 -1.92
C GLY A 146 16.06 7.29 -1.80
N ARG A 147 15.94 7.91 -0.61
CA ARG A 147 16.44 9.27 -0.31
C ARG A 147 15.98 10.28 -1.36
N PHE A 148 14.71 10.16 -1.79
CA PHE A 148 14.11 11.13 -2.69
C PHE A 148 14.14 12.52 -2.07
N ALA A 149 14.55 13.50 -2.85
CA ALA A 149 14.62 14.90 -2.47
C ALA A 149 13.93 15.79 -3.51
N ALA A 150 13.51 16.97 -3.10
CA ALA A 150 12.98 17.97 -4.04
C ALA A 150 14.00 18.26 -5.15
N GLY A 151 13.51 18.27 -6.39
CA GLY A 151 14.35 18.40 -7.59
C GLY A 151 14.77 17.07 -8.21
N ASP A 152 14.62 15.93 -7.53
CA ASP A 152 14.86 14.61 -8.13
C ASP A 152 13.81 14.31 -9.23
N SER A 153 14.24 13.60 -10.25
CA SER A 153 13.37 12.94 -11.23
C SER A 153 13.08 11.50 -10.81
N VAL A 154 11.86 11.04 -11.02
CA VAL A 154 11.43 9.70 -10.58
C VAL A 154 10.74 8.94 -11.71
N LEU A 155 11.10 7.65 -11.87
CA LEU A 155 10.40 6.68 -12.72
C LEU A 155 9.64 5.70 -11.82
N ILE A 156 8.31 5.60 -12.00
CA ILE A 156 7.43 4.77 -11.19
C ILE A 156 6.79 3.72 -12.08
N HIS A 157 7.11 2.46 -11.86
CA HIS A 157 6.46 1.36 -12.57
C HIS A 157 5.11 1.02 -11.95
N GLY A 158 4.12 0.69 -12.81
CA GLY A 158 2.75 0.43 -12.38
C GLY A 158 2.04 1.68 -11.89
N GLY A 159 2.12 2.79 -12.64
CA GLY A 159 1.60 4.10 -12.28
C GLY A 159 0.11 4.16 -11.90
N ALA A 160 -0.68 3.16 -12.33
CA ALA A 160 -2.09 3.04 -11.96
C ALA A 160 -2.36 2.17 -10.72
N SER A 161 -1.35 1.47 -10.19
CA SER A 161 -1.51 0.67 -8.98
C SER A 161 -1.64 1.54 -7.72
N GLY A 162 -2.05 0.94 -6.59
CA GLY A 162 -2.07 1.65 -5.31
C GLY A 162 -0.71 2.23 -4.92
N ILE A 163 0.38 1.50 -5.15
CA ILE A 163 1.75 2.01 -4.95
C ILE A 163 2.04 3.14 -5.94
N GLY A 164 1.74 2.94 -7.24
CA GLY A 164 2.08 3.92 -8.27
C GLY A 164 1.34 5.24 -8.12
N THR A 165 0.04 5.21 -7.81
CA THR A 165 -0.77 6.41 -7.58
C THR A 165 -0.30 7.16 -6.33
N THR A 166 -0.02 6.44 -5.23
CA THR A 166 0.53 7.02 -4.00
C THR A 166 1.92 7.64 -4.23
N ALA A 167 2.81 6.92 -4.91
CA ALA A 167 4.16 7.42 -5.21
C ALA A 167 4.13 8.67 -6.09
N THR A 168 3.25 8.71 -7.11
CA THR A 168 3.08 9.87 -7.98
C THR A 168 2.60 11.09 -7.20
N MET A 169 1.55 10.94 -6.38
CA MET A 169 1.04 12.04 -5.57
C MET A 169 2.06 12.57 -4.56
N LEU A 170 2.76 11.68 -3.86
CA LEU A 170 3.77 12.07 -2.89
C LEU A 170 4.99 12.70 -3.58
N ALA A 171 5.50 12.13 -4.66
CA ALA A 171 6.60 12.72 -5.42
C ALA A 171 6.25 14.14 -5.90
N LYS A 172 5.02 14.35 -6.40
CA LYS A 172 4.51 15.68 -6.77
C LYS A 172 4.47 16.64 -5.60
N ALA A 173 3.88 16.20 -4.49
CA ALA A 173 3.71 17.03 -3.29
C ALA A 173 5.05 17.44 -2.65
N PHE A 174 6.07 16.59 -2.80
CA PHE A 174 7.42 16.82 -2.27
C PHE A 174 8.43 17.35 -3.30
N GLY A 175 7.94 17.84 -4.45
CA GLY A 175 8.75 18.65 -5.37
C GLY A 175 9.63 17.88 -6.34
N ALA A 176 9.18 16.72 -6.84
CA ALA A 176 9.83 16.07 -7.97
C ALA A 176 9.97 17.02 -9.16
N SER A 177 11.13 17.01 -9.81
CA SER A 177 11.35 17.81 -11.03
C SER A 177 10.68 17.19 -12.27
N THR A 178 10.61 15.87 -12.31
CA THR A 178 10.00 15.10 -13.39
C THR A 178 9.49 13.78 -12.87
N ILE A 179 8.22 13.49 -13.11
CA ILE A 179 7.58 12.23 -12.74
C ILE A 179 7.23 11.46 -14.00
N ILE A 180 7.84 10.28 -14.14
CA ILE A 180 7.60 9.36 -15.25
C ILE A 180 6.89 8.13 -14.70
N THR A 181 5.80 7.69 -15.31
CA THR A 181 5.09 6.48 -14.91
C THR A 181 4.93 5.51 -16.05
N THR A 182 4.82 4.21 -15.76
CA THR A 182 4.47 3.19 -16.75
C THR A 182 3.08 2.64 -16.47
N VAL A 183 2.28 2.49 -17.51
CA VAL A 183 0.88 2.00 -17.45
C VAL A 183 0.60 1.04 -18.60
N SER A 184 -0.58 0.36 -18.58
CA SER A 184 -0.95 -0.64 -19.59
C SER A 184 -2.08 -0.19 -20.54
N SER A 185 -2.68 0.98 -20.31
CA SER A 185 -3.80 1.48 -21.13
C SER A 185 -3.87 3.00 -21.14
N ASP A 186 -4.62 3.56 -22.10
CA ASP A 186 -4.80 5.01 -22.18
C ASP A 186 -5.66 5.57 -21.04
N VAL A 187 -6.65 4.81 -20.54
CA VAL A 187 -7.43 5.22 -19.35
C VAL A 187 -6.52 5.36 -18.13
N GLN A 188 -5.60 4.43 -17.92
CA GLN A 188 -4.60 4.53 -16.85
C GLN A 188 -3.60 5.68 -17.11
N ARG A 189 -3.30 5.99 -18.38
CA ARG A 189 -2.46 7.13 -18.77
C ARG A 189 -3.08 8.45 -18.32
N ASP A 190 -4.36 8.64 -18.62
CA ASP A 190 -5.07 9.88 -18.26
C ASP A 190 -5.18 10.06 -16.76
N ALA A 191 -5.48 8.98 -16.02
CA ALA A 191 -5.49 8.99 -14.57
C ALA A 191 -4.12 9.33 -13.97
N SER A 192 -3.05 8.75 -14.49
CA SER A 192 -1.69 9.01 -14.01
C SER A 192 -1.27 10.48 -14.26
N ARG A 193 -1.64 11.05 -15.42
CA ARG A 193 -1.44 12.48 -15.68
C ARG A 193 -2.22 13.37 -14.73
N ALA A 194 -3.46 13.03 -14.46
CA ALA A 194 -4.30 13.78 -13.51
C ALA A 194 -3.72 13.81 -12.09
N LEU A 195 -2.99 12.76 -11.68
CA LEU A 195 -2.27 12.67 -10.41
C LEU A 195 -0.96 13.48 -10.39
N GLY A 196 -0.47 13.92 -11.54
CA GLY A 196 0.70 14.78 -11.64
C GLY A 196 1.91 14.15 -12.32
N ALA A 197 1.76 13.02 -13.01
CA ALA A 197 2.83 12.48 -13.86
C ALA A 197 3.07 13.37 -15.09
N ASP A 198 4.31 13.76 -15.32
CA ASP A 198 4.71 14.60 -16.46
C ASP A 198 4.81 13.78 -17.75
N VAL A 199 5.29 12.54 -17.64
CA VAL A 199 5.43 11.60 -18.76
C VAL A 199 4.79 10.27 -18.37
N VAL A 200 3.88 9.77 -19.20
CA VAL A 200 3.23 8.48 -18.98
C VAL A 200 3.49 7.58 -20.18
N VAL A 201 4.12 6.45 -19.92
CA VAL A 201 4.55 5.47 -20.92
C VAL A 201 3.59 4.28 -20.91
N ASN A 202 2.93 3.99 -22.01
CA ASN A 202 2.22 2.73 -22.17
C ASN A 202 3.25 1.65 -22.57
N TYR A 203 3.67 0.84 -21.59
CA TYR A 203 4.73 -0.16 -21.76
C TYR A 203 4.42 -1.26 -22.79
N ARG A 204 3.19 -1.32 -23.31
CA ARG A 204 2.79 -2.29 -24.34
C ARG A 204 3.30 -1.90 -25.74
N ASN A 205 3.51 -0.60 -25.97
CA ASN A 205 3.87 -0.06 -27.27
C ASN A 205 4.95 1.05 -27.22
N GLU A 206 5.43 1.40 -26.03
CA GLU A 206 6.45 2.44 -25.83
C GLU A 206 7.60 1.93 -24.96
N ASP A 207 8.80 2.44 -25.19
CA ASP A 207 9.98 2.14 -24.38
C ASP A 207 10.17 3.17 -23.28
N PHE A 208 10.15 2.71 -22.03
CA PHE A 208 10.29 3.60 -20.87
C PHE A 208 11.73 4.11 -20.68
N VAL A 209 12.75 3.37 -21.18
CA VAL A 209 14.14 3.83 -21.10
C VAL A 209 14.33 5.03 -22.02
N GLU A 210 13.87 4.92 -23.28
CA GLU A 210 13.91 6.04 -24.21
C GLU A 210 13.10 7.24 -23.70
N ALA A 211 11.91 7.00 -23.15
CA ALA A 211 11.07 8.06 -22.60
C ALA A 211 11.76 8.76 -21.41
N ALA A 212 12.38 8.00 -20.50
CA ALA A 212 13.15 8.53 -19.38
C ALA A 212 14.34 9.36 -19.83
N MET A 213 15.10 8.85 -20.80
CA MET A 213 16.25 9.57 -21.34
C MET A 213 15.82 10.87 -22.05
N ARG A 214 14.73 10.86 -22.82
CA ARG A 214 14.20 12.09 -23.46
C ARG A 214 13.74 13.11 -22.40
N ALA A 215 12.98 12.66 -21.40
CA ALA A 215 12.45 13.54 -20.35
C ALA A 215 13.53 14.18 -19.47
N THR A 216 14.71 13.56 -19.41
CA THR A 216 15.85 14.02 -18.58
C THR A 216 17.03 14.56 -19.40
N ASN A 217 16.83 14.87 -20.68
CA ASN A 217 17.88 15.34 -21.60
C ASN A 217 19.12 14.43 -21.62
N GLY A 218 18.91 13.12 -21.62
CA GLY A 218 19.97 12.11 -21.66
C GLY A 218 20.64 11.81 -20.31
N ARG A 219 20.25 12.48 -19.21
CA ARG A 219 20.85 12.28 -17.89
C ARG A 219 20.41 10.98 -17.21
N GLY A 220 19.17 10.54 -17.47
CA GLY A 220 18.51 9.48 -16.75
C GLY A 220 17.79 9.98 -15.48
N VAL A 221 17.04 9.10 -14.80
CA VAL A 221 16.24 9.43 -13.61
C VAL A 221 17.03 9.19 -12.33
N ASP A 222 16.75 10.02 -11.31
CA ASP A 222 17.45 9.94 -10.03
C ASP A 222 16.96 8.76 -9.17
N VAL A 223 15.65 8.46 -9.23
CA VAL A 223 15.05 7.34 -8.48
C VAL A 223 14.14 6.51 -9.38
N VAL A 224 14.23 5.20 -9.27
CA VAL A 224 13.28 4.25 -9.89
C VAL A 224 12.52 3.51 -8.78
N VAL A 225 11.19 3.53 -8.85
CA VAL A 225 10.30 2.72 -7.99
C VAL A 225 9.85 1.51 -8.80
N ASP A 226 10.29 0.32 -8.42
CA ASP A 226 10.02 -0.91 -9.17
C ASP A 226 9.21 -1.93 -8.36
N ILE A 227 8.03 -2.26 -8.87
CA ILE A 227 7.17 -3.34 -8.38
C ILE A 227 7.17 -4.54 -9.33
N VAL A 228 7.88 -4.46 -10.46
CA VAL A 228 7.77 -5.37 -11.60
C VAL A 228 8.87 -6.42 -11.61
N ALA A 229 10.13 -6.00 -11.47
CA ALA A 229 11.32 -6.87 -11.58
C ALA A 229 11.46 -7.57 -12.95
N GLY A 230 11.97 -8.79 -12.98
CA GLY A 230 12.19 -9.52 -14.22
C GLY A 230 13.14 -8.78 -15.17
N ASP A 231 12.72 -8.63 -16.43
CA ASP A 231 13.43 -7.88 -17.49
C ASP A 231 13.53 -6.36 -17.24
N TYR A 232 12.70 -5.81 -16.34
CA TYR A 232 12.74 -4.40 -15.98
C TYR A 232 14.03 -4.01 -15.26
N VAL A 233 14.64 -4.92 -14.49
CA VAL A 233 15.83 -4.61 -13.68
C VAL A 233 16.98 -4.07 -14.53
N ALA A 234 17.35 -4.74 -15.63
CA ALA A 234 18.40 -4.28 -16.54
C ALA A 234 18.03 -2.95 -17.21
N ARG A 235 16.78 -2.80 -17.60
CA ARG A 235 16.27 -1.57 -18.23
C ARG A 235 16.22 -0.41 -17.23
N ASN A 236 15.94 -0.67 -15.94
CA ASN A 236 16.03 0.32 -14.87
C ASN A 236 17.47 0.85 -14.71
N TYR A 237 18.48 -0.03 -14.83
CA TYR A 237 19.88 0.39 -14.83
C TYR A 237 20.20 1.30 -16.01
N ALA A 238 19.63 1.00 -17.19
CA ALA A 238 19.79 1.85 -18.37
C ALA A 238 19.12 3.23 -18.19
N ALA A 239 17.92 3.27 -17.62
CA ALA A 239 17.14 4.50 -17.41
C ALA A 239 17.66 5.39 -16.27
N ALA A 240 18.40 4.82 -15.31
CA ALA A 240 18.88 5.54 -14.13
C ALA A 240 20.01 6.51 -14.46
N ALA A 241 20.06 7.62 -13.76
CA ALA A 241 21.14 8.61 -13.81
C ALA A 241 22.40 8.12 -13.07
N MET A 242 23.49 8.88 -13.17
CA MET A 242 24.67 8.71 -12.32
C MET A 242 24.28 8.84 -10.83
N ASN A 243 24.73 7.92 -9.99
CA ASN A 243 24.35 7.76 -8.59
C ASN A 243 22.84 7.52 -8.37
N GLY A 244 22.14 7.02 -9.39
CA GLY A 244 20.72 6.70 -9.33
C GLY A 244 20.40 5.62 -8.30
N ARG A 245 19.17 5.62 -7.79
CA ARG A 245 18.67 4.68 -6.78
C ARG A 245 17.50 3.90 -7.37
N ILE A 246 17.57 2.58 -7.34
CA ILE A 246 16.48 1.68 -7.72
C ILE A 246 15.91 1.08 -6.44
N VAL A 247 14.64 1.34 -6.14
CA VAL A 247 13.95 0.78 -4.98
C VAL A 247 12.99 -0.31 -5.43
N GLN A 248 13.35 -1.56 -5.11
CA GLN A 248 12.57 -2.75 -5.44
C GLN A 248 11.53 -2.99 -4.35
N ILE A 249 10.25 -2.88 -4.69
CA ILE A 249 9.12 -3.07 -3.78
C ILE A 249 8.41 -4.39 -4.05
N GLY A 250 8.41 -4.86 -5.30
CA GLY A 250 7.74 -6.10 -5.69
C GLY A 250 8.48 -6.79 -6.83
N VAL A 251 8.03 -8.01 -7.14
CA VAL A 251 8.64 -8.89 -8.16
C VAL A 251 7.57 -9.54 -9.04
N ILE A 252 6.62 -8.76 -9.54
CA ILE A 252 5.43 -9.24 -10.27
C ILE A 252 5.81 -10.14 -11.47
N LYS A 253 6.87 -9.79 -12.21
CA LYS A 253 7.40 -10.58 -13.33
C LYS A 253 8.40 -11.67 -12.91
N GLY A 254 8.57 -11.89 -11.59
CA GLY A 254 9.52 -12.86 -11.07
C GLY A 254 10.98 -12.41 -11.14
N PRO A 255 11.95 -13.35 -11.02
CA PRO A 255 13.38 -13.02 -10.95
C PRO A 255 13.93 -12.50 -12.27
N ALA A 256 14.97 -11.66 -12.18
CA ALA A 256 15.78 -11.29 -13.34
C ALA A 256 16.60 -12.51 -13.81
N GLN A 257 16.49 -12.86 -15.09
CA GLN A 257 17.14 -14.06 -15.64
C GLN A 257 18.64 -13.87 -15.90
N ALA A 258 18.99 -12.70 -16.45
CA ALA A 258 20.38 -12.32 -16.70
C ALA A 258 20.52 -10.83 -16.43
N LEU A 259 21.46 -10.45 -15.59
CA LEU A 259 21.67 -9.06 -15.21
C LEU A 259 23.14 -8.70 -15.42
N ASP A 260 23.40 -7.78 -16.36
CA ASP A 260 24.70 -7.14 -16.48
C ASP A 260 24.88 -6.11 -15.36
N LEU A 261 25.86 -6.35 -14.50
CA LEU A 261 26.19 -5.45 -13.40
C LEU A 261 27.09 -4.27 -13.80
N PHE A 262 27.63 -4.26 -15.03
CA PHE A 262 28.54 -3.21 -15.47
C PHE A 262 27.90 -1.80 -15.41
N PRO A 263 26.64 -1.59 -15.83
CA PRO A 263 25.97 -0.31 -15.65
C PRO A 263 25.83 0.12 -14.18
N MET A 264 25.66 -0.84 -13.26
CA MET A 264 25.61 -0.53 -11.82
C MET A 264 26.95 0.05 -11.34
N LEU A 265 28.07 -0.52 -11.77
CA LEU A 265 29.40 -0.02 -11.43
C LEU A 265 29.67 1.36 -12.05
N THR A 266 29.48 1.48 -13.37
CA THR A 266 29.83 2.69 -14.13
C THR A 266 28.98 3.90 -13.76
N LYS A 267 27.69 3.69 -13.44
CA LYS A 267 26.78 4.72 -12.98
C LYS A 267 26.72 4.86 -11.45
N ARG A 268 27.46 4.04 -10.68
CA ARG A 268 27.48 4.04 -9.22
C ARG A 268 26.06 3.90 -8.62
N LEU A 269 25.27 2.98 -9.18
CA LEU A 269 23.88 2.81 -8.78
C LEU A 269 23.77 2.17 -7.38
N THR A 270 22.72 2.54 -6.69
CA THR A 270 22.26 1.84 -5.49
C THR A 270 20.99 1.08 -5.85
N HIS A 271 21.01 -0.25 -5.74
CA HIS A 271 19.82 -1.09 -5.87
C HIS A 271 19.48 -1.64 -4.50
N LEU A 272 18.28 -1.38 -4.03
CA LEU A 272 17.85 -1.72 -2.67
C LEU A 272 16.40 -2.24 -2.67
N GLY A 273 16.10 -3.10 -1.70
CA GLY A 273 14.78 -3.66 -1.50
C GLY A 273 14.37 -3.62 -0.03
N SER A 274 13.09 -3.77 0.23
CA SER A 274 12.55 -3.92 1.57
C SER A 274 11.22 -4.66 1.58
N THR A 275 10.86 -5.16 2.75
CA THR A 275 9.50 -5.62 3.07
C THR A 275 8.97 -4.81 4.24
N LEU A 276 7.66 -4.61 4.29
CA LEU A 276 7.00 -3.86 5.38
C LEU A 276 6.34 -4.81 6.38
N ARG A 277 5.67 -5.88 5.91
CA ARG A 277 4.86 -6.77 6.73
C ARG A 277 5.61 -7.39 7.90
N SER A 278 6.85 -7.84 7.67
CA SER A 278 7.70 -8.55 8.64
C SER A 278 8.43 -7.63 9.64
N ARG A 279 8.30 -6.31 9.51
CA ARG A 279 8.93 -5.36 10.44
C ARG A 279 8.27 -5.41 11.81
N THR A 280 9.06 -5.15 12.86
CA THR A 280 8.56 -5.11 14.23
C THR A 280 7.59 -3.95 14.44
N PRO A 281 6.74 -4.00 15.48
CA PRO A 281 5.87 -2.87 15.82
C PRO A 281 6.63 -1.56 16.00
N GLU A 282 7.82 -1.59 16.63
CA GLU A 282 8.65 -0.41 16.88
C GLU A 282 9.22 0.19 15.58
N GLU A 283 9.68 -0.66 14.64
CA GLU A 283 10.13 -0.21 13.33
C GLU A 283 9.00 0.46 12.54
N LYS A 284 7.78 -0.10 12.62
CA LYS A 284 6.59 0.49 12.01
C LYS A 284 6.18 1.78 12.70
N ALA A 285 6.28 1.86 14.03
CA ALA A 285 5.97 3.05 14.80
C ALA A 285 6.82 4.26 14.35
N ALA A 286 8.14 4.08 14.26
CA ALA A 286 9.04 5.14 13.81
C ALA A 286 8.72 5.61 12.38
N LEU A 287 8.35 4.67 11.50
CA LEU A 287 7.94 4.98 10.13
C LEU A 287 6.60 5.74 10.10
N ILE A 288 5.65 5.35 10.94
CA ILE A 288 4.33 5.98 11.08
C ILE A 288 4.47 7.42 11.58
N GLU A 289 5.23 7.65 12.63
CA GLU A 289 5.47 8.99 13.17
C GLU A 289 6.08 9.93 12.14
N ASP A 290 7.04 9.43 11.35
CA ASP A 290 7.66 10.19 10.28
C ASP A 290 6.68 10.52 9.16
N LEU A 291 5.87 9.54 8.74
CA LEU A 291 4.81 9.71 7.75
C LEU A 291 3.76 10.73 8.21
N GLU A 292 3.23 10.58 9.43
CA GLU A 292 2.21 11.48 9.98
C GLU A 292 2.72 12.93 10.00
N ARG A 293 3.95 13.14 10.48
CA ARG A 293 4.57 14.46 10.51
C ARG A 293 4.70 15.10 9.13
N ALA A 294 5.11 14.30 8.13
CA ALA A 294 5.40 14.82 6.79
C ALA A 294 4.16 14.91 5.90
N VAL A 295 3.26 13.91 5.93
CA VAL A 295 2.20 13.73 4.93
C VAL A 295 0.84 14.24 5.40
N TRP A 296 0.49 14.16 6.70
CA TRP A 296 -0.80 14.67 7.22
C TRP A 296 -1.07 16.14 6.87
N PRO A 297 -0.07 17.05 6.90
CA PRO A 297 -0.30 18.42 6.42
C PRO A 297 -0.75 18.50 4.96
N HIS A 298 -0.27 17.61 4.09
CA HIS A 298 -0.70 17.56 2.68
C HIS A 298 -2.12 17.01 2.53
N ILE A 299 -2.49 16.00 3.33
CA ILE A 299 -3.84 15.44 3.33
C ILE A 299 -4.85 16.50 3.80
N ARG A 300 -4.57 17.18 4.93
CA ARG A 300 -5.45 18.25 5.45
C ARG A 300 -5.65 19.41 4.48
N ARG A 301 -4.66 19.69 3.62
CA ARG A 301 -4.76 20.69 2.55
C ARG A 301 -5.44 20.15 1.29
N GLY A 302 -5.77 18.87 1.23
CA GLY A 302 -6.34 18.23 0.04
C GLY A 302 -5.37 18.07 -1.14
N THR A 303 -4.06 18.28 -0.93
CA THR A 303 -3.05 18.13 -1.99
C THR A 303 -2.62 16.68 -2.19
N VAL A 304 -2.89 15.81 -1.22
CA VAL A 304 -2.69 14.37 -1.28
C VAL A 304 -3.96 13.71 -0.76
N LYS A 305 -4.51 12.77 -1.54
CA LYS A 305 -5.72 12.03 -1.16
C LYS A 305 -5.66 10.63 -1.78
N PRO A 306 -5.91 9.54 -1.02
CA PRO A 306 -5.95 8.20 -1.59
C PRO A 306 -6.93 8.11 -2.77
N LEU A 307 -6.50 7.51 -3.87
CA LEU A 307 -7.35 7.27 -5.02
C LEU A 307 -8.03 5.91 -4.88
N ILE A 308 -9.35 5.91 -4.79
CA ILE A 308 -10.16 4.70 -4.69
C ILE A 308 -10.76 4.39 -6.07
N ASP A 309 -10.47 3.21 -6.60
CA ASP A 309 -11.09 2.72 -7.83
C ASP A 309 -12.51 2.23 -7.56
N ARG A 310 -12.62 1.31 -6.61
CA ARG A 310 -13.89 0.63 -6.31
C ARG A 310 -13.93 0.08 -4.90
N THR A 311 -15.15 0.03 -4.36
CA THR A 311 -15.47 -0.68 -3.13
C THR A 311 -16.26 -1.95 -3.43
N PHE A 312 -16.08 -2.97 -2.60
CA PHE A 312 -16.84 -4.21 -2.58
C PHE A 312 -17.31 -4.49 -1.16
N ASP A 313 -18.42 -5.19 -1.01
CA ASP A 313 -18.76 -5.74 0.30
C ASP A 313 -17.72 -6.79 0.72
N LEU A 314 -17.52 -6.97 2.02
CA LEU A 314 -16.55 -7.95 2.55
C LEU A 314 -16.78 -9.36 1.96
N ASP A 315 -18.05 -9.77 1.83
CA ASP A 315 -18.41 -11.08 1.28
C ASP A 315 -18.05 -11.23 -0.21
N ASP A 316 -17.83 -10.11 -0.91
CA ASP A 316 -17.43 -10.05 -2.32
C ASP A 316 -15.91 -9.95 -2.52
N ALA A 317 -15.10 -10.33 -1.53
CA ALA A 317 -13.64 -10.33 -1.61
C ALA A 317 -13.09 -11.08 -2.83
N ARG A 318 -13.80 -12.09 -3.31
CA ARG A 318 -13.48 -12.81 -4.57
C ARG A 318 -13.44 -11.87 -5.77
N ALA A 319 -14.48 -11.03 -5.92
CA ALA A 319 -14.59 -10.08 -7.02
C ALA A 319 -13.52 -8.98 -6.92
N ALA A 320 -13.22 -8.53 -5.72
CA ALA A 320 -12.15 -7.57 -5.46
C ALA A 320 -10.76 -8.12 -5.87
N HIS A 321 -10.44 -9.35 -5.51
CA HIS A 321 -9.21 -10.03 -5.91
C HIS A 321 -9.15 -10.28 -7.42
N ALA A 322 -10.25 -10.68 -8.06
CA ALA A 322 -10.31 -10.85 -9.50
C ALA A 322 -10.07 -9.55 -10.26
N LEU A 323 -10.63 -8.42 -9.79
CA LEU A 323 -10.37 -7.09 -10.37
C LEU A 323 -8.90 -6.71 -10.28
N MET A 324 -8.27 -6.95 -9.13
CA MET A 324 -6.85 -6.65 -8.96
C MET A 324 -5.96 -7.52 -9.85
N GLU A 325 -6.26 -8.81 -10.00
CA GLU A 325 -5.52 -9.71 -10.89
C GLU A 325 -5.63 -9.32 -12.35
N ALA A 326 -6.79 -8.81 -12.77
CA ALA A 326 -6.98 -8.31 -14.13
C ALA A 326 -6.13 -7.05 -14.43
N GLY A 327 -5.60 -6.36 -13.41
CA GLY A 327 -4.78 -5.16 -13.56
C GLY A 327 -5.51 -3.98 -14.18
N ALA A 328 -6.85 -3.98 -14.14
CA ALA A 328 -7.70 -2.96 -14.76
C ALA A 328 -8.04 -1.80 -13.81
N HIS A 329 -7.80 -1.96 -12.52
CA HIS A 329 -8.07 -0.94 -11.48
C HIS A 329 -7.10 0.24 -11.56
N ILE A 330 -7.53 1.38 -11.01
CA ILE A 330 -6.75 2.60 -10.90
C ILE A 330 -6.77 3.08 -9.45
N GLY A 331 -5.66 2.95 -8.74
CA GLY A 331 -5.58 3.24 -7.31
C GLY A 331 -5.92 2.02 -6.45
N LYS A 332 -6.73 2.21 -5.42
CA LYS A 332 -7.03 1.21 -4.39
C LYS A 332 -8.39 0.56 -4.58
N VAL A 333 -8.43 -0.73 -4.33
CA VAL A 333 -9.66 -1.51 -4.15
C VAL A 333 -9.86 -1.70 -2.65
N VAL A 334 -11.08 -1.49 -2.17
CA VAL A 334 -11.40 -1.52 -0.73
C VAL A 334 -12.61 -2.41 -0.46
N LEU A 335 -12.51 -3.25 0.56
CA LEU A 335 -13.64 -4.01 1.10
C LEU A 335 -14.34 -3.20 2.18
N THR A 336 -15.67 -3.25 2.25
CA THR A 336 -16.49 -2.60 3.27
C THR A 336 -17.28 -3.62 4.05
N THR A 337 -17.40 -3.41 5.36
CA THR A 337 -18.22 -4.25 6.24
C THR A 337 -19.62 -3.66 6.44
N ALA A 338 -20.49 -4.39 7.14
CA ALA A 338 -21.80 -3.88 7.54
C ALA A 338 -21.70 -2.61 8.41
N ALA A 339 -20.63 -2.45 9.18
CA ALA A 339 -20.40 -1.26 10.01
C ALA A 339 -20.22 0.02 9.17
N ALA A 340 -19.67 -0.07 7.94
CA ALA A 340 -19.55 1.08 7.05
C ALA A 340 -20.91 1.56 6.52
N ARG A 341 -21.89 0.66 6.42
CA ARG A 341 -23.25 0.99 5.92
C ARG A 341 -24.15 1.60 6.99
N ALA A 342 -23.79 1.43 8.26
CA ALA A 342 -24.55 1.92 9.42
C ALA A 342 -24.05 3.29 9.95
N ALA A 343 -22.95 3.81 9.41
CA ALA A 343 -22.30 5.07 9.78
C ALA A 343 -22.61 6.18 8.77
#